data_661bcfc623ed686b98a94662b70fefac
#
_entry.id   661bcfc623ed686b98a94662b70fefac
#
_cell.length_a   1.000
_cell.length_b   1.000
_cell.length_c   1.000
_cell.angle_alpha   90.00
_cell.angle_beta   90.00
_cell.angle_gamma   90.00
#
_symmetry.space_group_name_H-M   'P 1'
#
loop_
_entity.id
_entity.type
_entity.pdbx_description
1 polymer ?
#
loop_
_entity_poly.entity_id
_entity_poly.type
_entity_poly.pdbx_seq_one_letter_code
_entity_poly.pdbx_strand_id
1 'polypeptide(L)'
;MLILIAGPYRSGTNDDPILMQQNLNRLEAAALPLFRLGHIPMIGEWVALPLLHLAGSTRPGDEAYEEILYPVAHRLLSKCDAVLRLEGASKGADEDVRIALERGLKVYYHIDEVPHEAS
;
A
#
# COMPACT_ATOMS: atom_id res chain seq x y z
N MET A 1 12.04 -6.08 -8.82
CA MET A 1 11.91 -5.69 -7.39
C MET A 1 10.53 -6.03 -6.88
N LEU A 2 10.42 -6.28 -5.60
CA LEU A 2 9.13 -6.31 -4.90
C LEU A 2 8.82 -4.88 -4.45
N ILE A 3 7.76 -4.30 -4.98
CA ILE A 3 7.43 -2.89 -4.79
C ILE A 3 6.09 -2.76 -4.07
N LEU A 4 6.11 -2.10 -2.91
CA LEU A 4 4.88 -1.77 -2.19
C LEU A 4 4.28 -0.51 -2.82
N ILE A 5 3.01 -0.61 -3.21
CA ILE A 5 2.24 0.54 -3.68
C ILE A 5 1.56 1.16 -2.46
N ALA A 6 1.95 2.36 -2.10
CA ALA A 6 1.44 3.07 -0.93
C ALA A 6 0.66 4.32 -1.37
N GLY A 7 -0.51 4.52 -0.79
CA GLY A 7 -1.36 5.65 -1.12
C GLY A 7 -2.62 5.66 -0.26
N PRO A 8 -3.51 6.63 -0.48
CA PRO A 8 -4.73 6.72 0.30
C PRO A 8 -5.63 5.51 0.13
N TYR A 9 -6.11 4.97 1.24
CA TYR A 9 -7.17 3.98 1.28
C TYR A 9 -8.36 4.52 2.09
N ARG A 10 -8.18 4.71 3.41
CA ARG A 10 -9.20 5.24 4.30
C ARG A 10 -9.25 6.77 4.30
N SER A 11 -8.13 7.43 4.03
CA SER A 11 -8.00 8.89 4.10
C SER A 11 -8.99 9.60 3.17
N GLY A 12 -9.68 10.60 3.68
CA GLY A 12 -10.59 11.43 2.91
C GLY A 12 -11.92 10.76 2.56
N THR A 13 -12.23 9.62 3.16
CA THR A 13 -13.42 8.83 2.80
C THR A 13 -14.55 8.93 3.82
N ASN A 14 -14.30 9.46 5.03
CA ASN A 14 -15.24 9.38 6.16
C ASN A 14 -15.76 7.95 6.39
N ASP A 15 -14.90 6.97 6.14
CA ASP A 15 -15.21 5.54 6.26
C ASP A 15 -16.35 5.07 5.34
N ASP A 16 -16.60 5.83 4.25
CA ASP A 16 -17.56 5.43 3.22
C ASP A 16 -16.96 4.26 2.40
N PRO A 17 -17.61 3.07 2.41
CA PRO A 17 -17.08 1.90 1.71
C PRO A 17 -16.90 2.11 0.22
N ILE A 18 -17.73 2.91 -0.42
CA ILE A 18 -17.65 3.19 -1.86
C ILE A 18 -16.38 3.99 -2.16
N LEU A 19 -16.11 5.02 -1.37
CA LEU A 19 -14.90 5.85 -1.54
C LEU A 19 -13.64 5.06 -1.23
N MET A 20 -13.69 4.20 -0.19
CA MET A 20 -12.57 3.33 0.14
C MET A 20 -12.27 2.36 -1.01
N GLN A 21 -13.31 1.79 -1.63
CA GLN A 21 -13.13 0.91 -2.78
C GLN A 21 -12.53 1.66 -3.98
N GLN A 22 -12.95 2.89 -4.21
CA GLN A 22 -12.37 3.72 -5.28
C GLN A 22 -10.88 3.98 -5.04
N ASN A 23 -10.49 4.21 -3.79
CA ASN A 23 -9.09 4.36 -3.44
C ASN A 23 -8.31 3.05 -3.69
N LEU A 24 -8.87 1.92 -3.29
CA LEU A 24 -8.25 0.62 -3.55
C LEU A 24 -8.09 0.38 -5.06
N ASN A 25 -9.11 0.70 -5.85
CA ASN A 25 -9.06 0.56 -7.30
C ASN A 25 -7.91 1.39 -7.90
N ARG A 26 -7.66 2.57 -7.34
CA ARG A 26 -6.55 3.42 -7.80
C ARG A 26 -5.19 2.81 -7.48
N LEU A 27 -5.05 2.22 -6.28
CA LEU A 27 -3.84 1.50 -5.92
C LEU A 27 -3.62 0.32 -6.86
N GLU A 28 -4.69 -0.44 -7.11
CA GLU A 28 -4.62 -1.61 -7.99
C GLU A 28 -4.32 -1.25 -9.44
N ALA A 29 -4.76 -0.08 -9.90
CA ALA A 29 -4.47 0.38 -11.25
C ALA A 29 -2.96 0.59 -11.50
N ALA A 30 -2.18 0.80 -10.44
CA ALA A 30 -0.73 0.92 -10.56
C ALA A 30 -0.02 -0.45 -10.61
N ALA A 31 -0.69 -1.51 -10.21
CA ALA A 31 -0.07 -2.83 -10.09
C ALA A 31 0.30 -3.43 -11.44
N LEU A 32 -0.59 -3.38 -12.42
CA LEU A 32 -0.33 -3.98 -13.73
C LEU A 32 0.85 -3.31 -14.46
N PRO A 33 0.94 -1.97 -14.51
CA PRO A 33 2.12 -1.33 -15.08
C PRO A 33 3.43 -1.75 -14.41
N LEU A 34 3.45 -1.89 -13.08
CA LEU A 34 4.65 -2.36 -12.36
C LEU A 34 5.01 -3.79 -12.76
N PHE A 35 4.00 -4.66 -12.87
CA PHE A 35 4.23 -6.03 -13.31
C PHE A 35 4.83 -6.05 -14.73
N ARG A 36 4.31 -5.21 -15.62
CA ARG A 36 4.80 -5.15 -17.00
C ARG A 36 6.22 -4.58 -17.11
N LEU A 37 6.66 -3.84 -16.09
CA LEU A 37 8.05 -3.38 -15.99
C LEU A 37 9.00 -4.44 -15.43
N GLY A 38 8.49 -5.63 -15.08
CA GLY A 38 9.31 -6.74 -14.59
C GLY A 38 9.36 -6.87 -13.07
N HIS A 39 8.46 -6.19 -12.37
CA HIS A 39 8.44 -6.19 -10.90
C HIS A 39 7.28 -6.99 -10.34
N ILE A 40 7.32 -7.26 -9.03
CA ILE A 40 6.19 -7.82 -8.29
C ILE A 40 5.53 -6.68 -7.52
N PRO A 41 4.30 -6.28 -7.91
CA PRO A 41 3.57 -5.27 -7.15
C PRO A 41 2.94 -5.88 -5.89
N MET A 42 2.88 -5.10 -4.82
CA MET A 42 2.22 -5.50 -3.59
C MET A 42 1.42 -4.30 -3.05
N ILE A 43 0.21 -4.58 -2.58
CA ILE A 43 -0.64 -3.59 -1.92
C ILE A 43 -0.94 -4.13 -0.53
N GLY A 44 -0.71 -3.31 0.51
CA GLY A 44 -0.92 -3.73 1.89
C GLY A 44 -2.34 -4.23 2.14
N GLU A 45 -3.34 -3.60 1.53
CA GLU A 45 -4.75 -3.96 1.66
C GLU A 45 -5.05 -5.36 1.12
N TRP A 46 -4.27 -5.86 0.16
CA TRP A 46 -4.44 -7.23 -0.34
C TRP A 46 -4.20 -8.28 0.76
N VAL A 47 -3.31 -7.97 1.69
CA VAL A 47 -3.04 -8.84 2.84
C VAL A 47 -3.94 -8.46 4.01
N ALA A 48 -4.07 -7.17 4.30
CA ALA A 48 -4.77 -6.67 5.47
C ALA A 48 -6.29 -6.93 5.44
N LEU A 49 -6.94 -6.72 4.30
CA LEU A 49 -8.41 -6.83 4.24
C LEU A 49 -8.91 -8.24 4.54
N PRO A 50 -8.34 -9.32 3.98
CA PRO A 50 -8.75 -10.66 4.37
C PRO A 50 -8.48 -10.95 5.86
N LEU A 51 -7.38 -10.46 6.40
CA LEU A 51 -7.05 -10.65 7.82
C LEU A 51 -8.03 -9.90 8.73
N LEU A 52 -8.44 -8.69 8.33
CA LEU A 52 -9.45 -7.93 9.07
C LEU A 52 -10.76 -8.71 9.15
N HIS A 53 -11.19 -9.29 8.04
CA HIS A 53 -12.40 -10.12 8.01
C HIS A 53 -12.28 -11.32 8.97
N LEU A 54 -11.15 -12.01 8.92
CA LEU A 54 -10.91 -13.17 9.78
C LEU A 54 -10.83 -12.78 11.26
N ALA A 55 -10.32 -11.60 11.56
CA ALA A 55 -10.23 -11.09 12.93
C ALA A 55 -11.55 -10.54 13.46
N GLY A 56 -12.60 -10.52 12.65
CA GLY A 56 -13.93 -10.06 13.06
C GLY A 56 -14.09 -8.54 13.06
N SER A 57 -13.29 -7.81 12.29
CA SER A 57 -13.48 -6.37 12.15
C SER A 57 -14.85 -6.05 11.58
N THR A 58 -15.57 -5.11 12.19
CA THR A 58 -16.91 -4.72 11.76
C THR A 58 -16.96 -3.31 11.17
N ARG A 59 -15.91 -2.51 11.41
CA ARG A 59 -15.85 -1.12 10.90
C ARG A 59 -14.40 -0.66 10.84
N PRO A 60 -14.08 0.27 9.92
CA PRO A 60 -12.75 0.89 9.90
C PRO A 60 -12.45 1.57 11.24
N GLY A 61 -11.22 1.41 11.71
CA GLY A 61 -10.76 2.03 12.94
C GLY A 61 -11.12 1.29 14.22
N ASP A 62 -11.76 0.12 14.14
CA ASP A 62 -12.01 -0.68 15.33
C ASP A 62 -10.72 -1.36 15.82
N GLU A 63 -10.82 -2.14 16.92
CA GLU A 63 -9.65 -2.75 17.54
C GLU A 63 -8.91 -3.67 16.58
N ALA A 64 -9.62 -4.50 15.82
CA ALA A 64 -9.01 -5.41 14.84
C ALA A 64 -8.32 -4.61 13.72
N TYR A 65 -8.91 -3.52 13.29
CA TYR A 65 -8.34 -2.64 12.27
C TYR A 65 -6.99 -2.07 12.72
N GLU A 66 -6.92 -1.57 13.95
CA GLU A 66 -5.68 -1.02 14.51
C GLU A 66 -4.61 -2.10 14.70
N GLU A 67 -5.01 -3.32 15.08
CA GLU A 67 -4.10 -4.45 15.25
C GLU A 67 -3.42 -4.86 13.94
N ILE A 68 -4.12 -4.76 12.81
CA ILE A 68 -3.70 -5.42 11.57
C ILE A 68 -3.15 -4.45 10.54
N LEU A 69 -3.81 -3.31 10.31
CA LEU A 69 -3.55 -2.51 9.13
C LEU A 69 -2.11 -1.97 9.04
N TYR A 70 -1.65 -1.27 10.07
CA TYR A 70 -0.30 -0.71 10.06
C TYR A 70 0.79 -1.79 10.20
N PRO A 71 0.65 -2.78 11.09
CA PRO A 71 1.64 -3.86 11.17
C PRO A 71 1.81 -4.64 9.87
N VAL A 72 0.75 -4.86 9.10
CA VAL A 72 0.87 -5.53 7.80
C VAL A 72 1.79 -4.73 6.87
N ALA A 73 1.54 -3.44 6.73
CA ALA A 73 2.36 -2.58 5.88
C ALA A 73 3.83 -2.57 6.34
N HIS A 74 4.06 -2.43 7.64
CA HIS A 74 5.42 -2.39 8.20
C HIS A 74 6.15 -3.72 7.99
N ARG A 75 5.46 -4.85 8.16
CA ARG A 75 6.05 -6.17 7.92
C ARG A 75 6.35 -6.39 6.43
N LEU A 76 5.46 -5.94 5.55
CA LEU A 76 5.71 -6.00 4.10
C LEU A 76 6.95 -5.19 3.72
N LEU A 77 7.13 -4.00 4.29
CA LEU A 77 8.30 -3.16 4.01
C LEU A 77 9.61 -3.86 4.36
N SER A 78 9.60 -4.75 5.36
CA SER A 78 10.79 -5.53 5.71
C SER A 78 11.22 -6.50 4.61
N LYS A 79 10.34 -6.77 3.65
CA LYS A 79 10.59 -7.70 2.54
C LYS A 79 10.60 -7.00 1.18
N CYS A 80 10.21 -5.74 1.10
CA CYS A 80 10.17 -5.00 -0.14
C CYS A 80 11.52 -4.40 -0.51
N ASP A 81 11.72 -4.19 -1.81
CA ASP A 81 12.89 -3.51 -2.33
C ASP A 81 12.66 -2.02 -2.53
N ALA A 82 11.41 -1.62 -2.73
CA ALA A 82 11.04 -0.25 -3.06
C ALA A 82 9.59 0.04 -2.69
N VAL A 83 9.26 1.34 -2.69
CA VAL A 83 7.89 1.83 -2.52
C VAL A 83 7.56 2.75 -3.68
N LEU A 84 6.36 2.58 -4.24
CA LEU A 84 5.75 3.55 -5.14
C LEU A 84 4.66 4.29 -4.38
N ARG A 85 4.90 5.57 -4.10
CA ARG A 85 3.98 6.43 -3.36
C ARG A 85 3.04 7.14 -4.34
N LEU A 86 1.76 6.77 -4.35
CA LEU A 86 0.74 7.44 -5.17
C LEU A 86 0.30 8.73 -4.48
N GLU A 87 -0.20 9.68 -5.28
CA GLU A 87 -0.63 10.98 -4.80
C GLU A 87 -1.82 10.89 -3.83
N GLY A 88 -1.95 11.91 -3.00
CA GLY A 88 -3.07 12.08 -2.09
C GLY A 88 -2.65 12.04 -0.63
N ALA A 89 -3.36 12.79 0.20
CA ALA A 89 -3.07 12.86 1.63
C ALA A 89 -3.31 11.49 2.28
N SER A 90 -2.32 10.97 2.95
CA SER A 90 -2.40 9.69 3.64
C SER A 90 -1.29 9.59 4.69
N LYS A 91 -1.67 9.59 5.96
CA LYS A 91 -0.72 9.42 7.06
C LYS A 91 -0.05 8.05 7.01
N GLY A 92 -0.81 7.02 6.66
CA GLY A 92 -0.28 5.66 6.55
C GLY A 92 0.75 5.53 5.45
N ALA A 93 0.47 6.11 4.27
CA ALA A 93 1.42 6.08 3.16
C ALA A 93 2.66 6.93 3.46
N ASP A 94 2.50 8.07 4.13
CA ASP A 94 3.65 8.88 4.55
C ASP A 94 4.53 8.12 5.54
N GLU A 95 3.94 7.38 6.47
CA GLU A 95 4.66 6.54 7.41
C GLU A 95 5.42 5.42 6.68
N ASP A 96 4.80 4.80 5.67
CA ASP A 96 5.46 3.78 4.86
C ASP A 96 6.70 4.34 4.16
N VAL A 97 6.62 5.56 3.63
CA VAL A 97 7.75 6.25 3.01
C VAL A 97 8.86 6.51 4.03
N ARG A 98 8.48 6.98 5.22
CA ARG A 98 9.44 7.24 6.29
C ARG A 98 10.23 5.98 6.65
N ILE A 99 9.53 4.87 6.83
CA ILE A 99 10.16 3.58 7.15
C ILE A 99 11.04 3.11 6.00
N ALA A 100 10.56 3.24 4.77
CA ALA A 100 11.32 2.83 3.59
C ALA A 100 12.65 3.60 3.50
N LEU A 101 12.61 4.91 3.70
CA LEU A 101 13.83 5.75 3.68
C LEU A 101 14.79 5.36 4.79
N GLU A 102 14.30 5.09 6.01
CA GLU A 102 15.13 4.64 7.12
C GLU A 102 15.83 3.32 6.81
N ARG A 103 15.17 2.44 6.06
CA ARG A 103 15.72 1.13 5.67
C ARG A 103 16.57 1.18 4.40
N GLY A 104 16.73 2.35 3.79
CA GLY A 104 17.51 2.50 2.56
C GLY A 104 16.83 1.97 1.32
N LEU A 105 15.50 1.80 1.35
CA LEU A 105 14.74 1.37 0.18
C LEU A 105 14.60 2.51 -0.82
N LYS A 106 14.42 2.16 -2.09
CA LYS A 106 14.06 3.13 -3.12
C LYS A 106 12.63 3.61 -2.92
N VAL A 107 12.39 4.90 -3.09
CA VAL A 107 11.04 5.48 -3.04
C VAL A 107 10.80 6.19 -4.37
N TYR A 108 9.73 5.78 -5.07
CA TYR A 108 9.31 6.38 -6.31
C TYR A 108 7.97 7.10 -6.09
N TYR A 109 7.81 8.25 -6.73
CA TYR A 109 6.59 9.06 -6.64
C TYR A 109 5.81 9.05 -7.93
N HIS A 110 6.35 8.45 -8.98
CA HIS A 110 5.70 8.32 -10.27
C HIS A 110 6.18 7.04 -10.96
N ILE A 111 5.27 6.42 -11.70
CA ILE A 111 5.59 5.17 -12.41
C ILE A 111 6.76 5.35 -13.39
N ASP A 112 6.91 6.54 -13.97
CA ASP A 112 7.99 6.82 -14.92
C ASP A 112 9.38 6.79 -14.29
N GLU A 113 9.47 6.90 -12.96
CA GLU A 113 10.73 6.81 -12.23
C GLU A 113 11.19 5.36 -12.03
N VAL A 114 10.28 4.41 -12.18
CA VAL A 114 10.56 3.00 -11.91
C VAL A 114 11.29 2.38 -13.10
N PRO A 115 12.48 1.79 -12.89
CA PRO A 115 13.22 1.21 -14.00
C PRO A 115 12.55 -0.06 -14.52
N HIS A 116 12.70 -0.31 -15.83
CA HIS A 116 12.30 -1.56 -16.43
C HIS A 116 13.32 -2.64 -16.07
N GLU A 117 12.85 -3.79 -15.62
CA GLU A 117 13.69 -4.93 -15.36
C GLU A 117 13.32 -6.09 -16.29
N ALA A 118 14.33 -6.63 -16.96
CA ALA A 118 14.15 -7.83 -17.76
C ALA A 118 13.94 -9.02 -16.81
N SER A 119 12.88 -9.76 -17.04
CA SER A 119 12.59 -10.97 -16.28
C SER A 119 13.18 -12.20 -16.97
#